data_3ea30df42183fd53a682453d3bc4f1d3
#
_entry.id   3ea30df42183fd53a682453d3bc4f1d3
#
_cell.length_a   1.000
_cell.length_b   1.000
_cell.length_c   1.000
_cell.angle_alpha   90.00
_cell.angle_beta   90.00
_cell.angle_gamma   90.00
#
_symmetry.space_group_name_H-M   'P 1'
#
loop_
_entity.id
_entity.type
_entity.pdbx_description
1 polymer ?
#
loop_
_entity_poly.entity_id
_entity_poly.type
_entity_poly.pdbx_seq_one_letter_code
_entity_poly.pdbx_strand_id
1 'polypeptide(L)'
;VGWMTGRPGPNTRRLLVEHGGFHYDRDALNDELPYWVTVGGMPHLVIPYSYETNDNRCDQSNGFAQSDDFFQYMRDAFDLLHEEGADRPGLLSIGLHDRLIGRPARAVGLIKLLEYMQDKGDVWFCSGADIASHWRKTHPYQAPA
;
A
#
# COMPACT_ATOMS: atom_id res chain seq x y z
N VAL A 1 -3.28 -8.48 13.45
CA VAL A 1 -4.16 -7.98 12.41
C VAL A 1 -3.45 -8.02 11.07
N GLY A 2 -2.48 -7.16 10.78
CA GLY A 2 -1.68 -7.15 9.57
C GLY A 2 -0.20 -7.25 9.87
N TRP A 3 0.59 -7.70 8.91
CA TRP A 3 2.04 -7.83 9.03
C TRP A 3 2.76 -7.23 7.83
N MET A 4 3.92 -6.64 8.09
CA MET A 4 4.88 -6.24 7.06
C MET A 4 6.29 -6.38 7.62
N THR A 5 7.12 -7.15 6.93
CA THR A 5 8.55 -7.31 7.28
C THR A 5 9.41 -6.29 6.53
N GLY A 6 9.00 -5.91 5.31
CA GLY A 6 9.79 -5.09 4.40
C GLY A 6 10.95 -5.82 3.70
N ARG A 7 11.44 -6.90 4.30
CA ARG A 7 12.45 -7.82 3.73
C ARG A 7 12.13 -9.25 4.15
N PRO A 8 11.08 -9.86 3.57
CA PRO A 8 10.65 -11.19 3.97
C PRO A 8 11.69 -12.25 3.60
N GLY A 9 11.90 -13.19 4.51
CA GLY A 9 12.64 -14.43 4.22
C GLY A 9 11.70 -15.49 3.64
N PRO A 10 12.26 -16.62 3.18
CA PRO A 10 11.48 -17.69 2.53
C PRO A 10 10.43 -18.34 3.45
N ASN A 11 10.60 -18.21 4.76
CA ASN A 11 9.68 -18.79 5.74
C ASN A 11 8.71 -17.78 6.36
N THR A 12 8.84 -16.48 6.07
CA THR A 12 8.07 -15.42 6.76
C THR A 12 6.58 -15.67 6.67
N ARG A 13 6.03 -15.81 5.47
CA ARG A 13 4.59 -16.00 5.28
C ARG A 13 4.08 -17.31 5.87
N ARG A 14 4.85 -18.39 5.76
CA ARG A 14 4.51 -19.67 6.40
C ARG A 14 4.39 -19.52 7.92
N LEU A 15 5.34 -18.87 8.55
CA LEU A 15 5.34 -18.63 9.99
C LEU A 15 4.16 -17.77 10.45
N LEU A 16 3.79 -16.74 9.67
CA LEU A 16 2.62 -15.91 9.94
C LEU A 16 1.31 -16.73 9.91
N VAL A 17 1.17 -17.57 8.91
CA VAL A 17 -0.02 -18.43 8.75
C VAL A 17 -0.09 -19.48 9.87
N GLU A 18 1.02 -20.13 10.20
CA GLU A 18 1.13 -21.12 11.29
C GLU A 18 0.87 -20.48 12.66
N HIS A 19 1.37 -19.26 12.90
CA HIS A 19 1.11 -18.52 14.14
C HIS A 19 -0.36 -18.18 14.31
N GLY A 20 -1.06 -17.85 13.21
CA GLY A 20 -2.43 -17.39 13.21
C GLY A 20 -2.59 -15.94 13.71
N GLY A 21 -3.81 -15.40 13.65
CA GLY A 21 -4.13 -14.05 14.12
C GLY A 21 -3.72 -12.92 13.18
N PHE A 22 -3.00 -13.20 12.09
CA PHE A 22 -2.74 -12.24 11.02
C PHE A 22 -3.74 -12.42 9.89
N HIS A 23 -4.46 -11.36 9.57
CA HIS A 23 -5.48 -11.37 8.51
C HIS A 23 -4.87 -11.19 7.13
N TYR A 24 -3.70 -10.53 7.04
CA TYR A 24 -2.99 -10.28 5.80
C TYR A 24 -1.50 -9.99 6.06
N ASP A 25 -0.68 -10.14 5.02
CA ASP A 25 0.65 -9.53 4.96
C ASP A 25 0.76 -8.53 3.79
N ARG A 26 1.78 -7.69 3.85
CA ARG A 26 2.11 -6.69 2.82
C ARG A 26 3.47 -6.93 2.17
N ASP A 27 4.03 -8.11 2.33
CA ASP A 27 5.37 -8.46 1.85
C ASP A 27 5.35 -8.94 0.38
N ALA A 28 4.71 -8.16 -0.51
CA ALA A 28 4.68 -8.36 -1.94
C ALA A 28 4.67 -7.02 -2.69
N LEU A 29 5.30 -6.99 -3.87
CA LEU A 29 5.51 -5.78 -4.68
C LEU A 29 5.06 -5.99 -6.14
N ASN A 30 4.24 -6.98 -6.39
CA ASN A 30 3.98 -7.52 -7.73
C ASN A 30 2.59 -7.17 -8.26
N ASP A 31 1.78 -6.44 -7.52
CA ASP A 31 0.42 -6.09 -7.89
C ASP A 31 -0.04 -4.80 -7.18
N GLU A 32 -1.10 -4.14 -7.66
CA GLU A 32 -1.77 -3.03 -7.01
C GLU A 32 -3.05 -3.45 -6.27
N LEU A 33 -3.53 -4.69 -6.44
CA LEU A 33 -4.73 -5.17 -5.77
C LEU A 33 -4.42 -6.32 -4.82
N PRO A 34 -5.22 -6.48 -3.74
CA PRO A 34 -5.10 -7.64 -2.87
C PRO A 34 -5.37 -8.95 -3.63
N TYR A 35 -4.71 -10.00 -3.22
CA TYR A 35 -4.92 -11.34 -3.78
C TYR A 35 -4.73 -12.44 -2.75
N TRP A 36 -5.28 -13.61 -3.05
CA TRP A 36 -5.16 -14.77 -2.21
C TRP A 36 -3.99 -15.66 -2.62
N VAL A 37 -3.32 -16.21 -1.62
CA VAL A 37 -2.34 -17.27 -1.77
C VAL A 37 -2.71 -18.45 -0.87
N THR A 38 -2.26 -19.66 -1.24
CA THR A 38 -2.38 -20.84 -0.39
C THR A 38 -1.02 -21.15 0.25
N VAL A 39 -0.98 -21.21 1.56
CA VAL A 39 0.23 -21.48 2.34
C VAL A 39 -0.02 -22.66 3.27
N GLY A 40 0.65 -23.78 3.07
CA GLY A 40 0.41 -25.00 3.85
C GLY A 40 -1.03 -25.49 3.79
N GLY A 41 -1.72 -25.31 2.66
CA GLY A 41 -3.14 -25.64 2.49
C GLY A 41 -4.13 -24.61 3.05
N MET A 42 -3.65 -23.53 3.68
CA MET A 42 -4.48 -22.49 4.28
C MET A 42 -4.53 -21.24 3.40
N PRO A 43 -5.72 -20.61 3.22
CA PRO A 43 -5.81 -19.34 2.50
C PRO A 43 -5.21 -18.19 3.31
N HIS A 44 -4.42 -17.37 2.65
CA HIS A 44 -3.86 -16.16 3.23
C HIS A 44 -3.98 -14.98 2.28
N LEU A 45 -4.35 -13.81 2.79
CA LEU A 45 -4.52 -12.60 2.00
C LEU A 45 -3.22 -11.82 1.94
N VAL A 46 -2.85 -11.40 0.73
CA VAL A 46 -1.74 -10.47 0.49
C VAL A 46 -2.31 -9.15 0.03
N ILE A 47 -1.90 -8.06 0.68
CA ILE A 47 -2.18 -6.68 0.24
C ILE A 47 -0.84 -6.09 -0.22
N PRO A 48 -0.61 -5.94 -1.52
CA PRO A 48 0.68 -5.48 -2.02
C PRO A 48 1.10 -4.11 -1.46
N TYR A 49 2.40 -3.88 -1.50
CA TYR A 49 3.05 -2.63 -1.12
C TYR A 49 3.87 -2.11 -2.31
N SER A 50 4.13 -0.81 -2.35
CA SER A 50 4.99 -0.21 -3.37
C SER A 50 6.20 0.47 -2.74
N TYR A 51 7.40 0.23 -3.29
CA TYR A 51 8.58 1.04 -2.99
C TYR A 51 8.66 2.30 -3.86
N GLU A 52 7.90 2.37 -4.92
CA GLU A 52 7.86 3.51 -5.81
C GLU A 52 7.30 4.74 -5.09
N THR A 53 6.14 4.59 -4.48
CA THR A 53 5.44 5.62 -3.73
C THR A 53 5.88 5.63 -2.27
N ASN A 54 7.13 6.05 -2.02
CA ASN A 54 7.74 5.99 -0.71
C ASN A 54 8.62 7.23 -0.45
N ASP A 55 8.52 7.79 0.76
CA ASP A 55 9.28 8.96 1.17
C ASP A 55 10.78 8.69 1.42
N ASN A 56 11.24 7.43 1.39
CA ASN A 56 12.64 7.08 1.36
C ASN A 56 13.41 7.76 0.22
N ARG A 57 12.73 8.16 -0.85
CA ARG A 57 13.31 8.94 -1.93
C ARG A 57 13.80 10.34 -1.48
N CYS A 58 13.33 10.86 -0.35
CA CYS A 58 13.86 12.08 0.25
C CYS A 58 15.32 11.99 0.71
N ASP A 59 15.84 10.78 0.93
CA ASP A 59 17.23 10.55 1.36
C ASP A 59 18.13 10.06 0.22
N GLN A 60 17.63 9.99 -1.00
CA GLN A 60 18.39 9.56 -2.18
C GLN A 60 18.95 10.78 -2.91
N SER A 61 20.16 10.67 -3.46
CA SER A 61 20.82 11.76 -4.20
C SER A 61 20.03 12.26 -5.42
N ASN A 62 19.21 11.40 -6.02
CA ASN A 62 18.33 11.71 -7.15
C ASN A 62 16.85 11.60 -6.76
N GLY A 63 16.55 11.81 -5.47
CA GLY A 63 15.20 11.70 -4.94
C GLY A 63 14.51 13.07 -4.82
N PHE A 64 13.59 13.15 -3.86
CA PHE A 64 12.82 14.38 -3.63
C PHE A 64 13.65 15.42 -2.89
N ALA A 65 14.07 16.48 -3.58
CA ALA A 65 14.83 17.59 -3.01
C ALA A 65 13.92 18.59 -2.28
N GLN A 66 12.70 18.79 -2.79
CA GLN A 66 11.71 19.72 -2.26
C GLN A 66 10.38 19.02 -1.98
N SER A 67 9.51 19.70 -1.23
CA SER A 67 8.17 19.18 -0.93
C SER A 67 7.31 18.99 -2.19
N ASP A 68 7.51 19.85 -3.19
CA ASP A 68 6.77 19.77 -4.44
C ASP A 68 7.18 18.56 -5.30
N ASP A 69 8.43 18.10 -5.21
CA ASP A 69 8.86 16.89 -5.89
C ASP A 69 8.08 15.65 -5.38
N PHE A 70 7.95 15.55 -4.05
CA PHE A 70 7.13 14.53 -3.41
C PHE A 70 5.67 14.64 -3.84
N PHE A 71 5.10 15.84 -3.73
CA PHE A 71 3.71 16.07 -4.09
C PHE A 71 3.42 15.69 -5.55
N GLN A 72 4.21 16.19 -6.49
CA GLN A 72 4.01 15.95 -7.92
C GLN A 72 4.11 14.46 -8.25
N TYR A 73 5.13 13.78 -7.74
CA TYR A 73 5.34 12.37 -8.00
C TYR A 73 4.18 11.50 -7.49
N MET A 74 3.75 11.74 -6.24
CA MET A 74 2.65 11.00 -5.65
C MET A 74 1.30 11.34 -6.29
N ARG A 75 1.10 12.60 -6.68
CA ARG A 75 -0.08 13.04 -7.43
C ARG A 75 -0.17 12.34 -8.77
N ASP A 76 0.91 12.27 -9.53
CA ASP A 76 0.93 11.66 -10.85
C ASP A 76 0.61 10.15 -10.77
N ALA A 77 1.15 9.45 -9.75
CA ALA A 77 0.80 8.06 -9.47
C ALA A 77 -0.69 7.91 -9.09
N PHE A 78 -1.20 8.81 -8.25
CA PHE A 78 -2.60 8.84 -7.87
C PHE A 78 -3.51 9.12 -9.06
N ASP A 79 -3.21 10.15 -9.87
CA ASP A 79 -4.05 10.56 -11.00
C ASP A 79 -4.19 9.42 -12.02
N LEU A 80 -3.10 8.70 -12.31
CA LEU A 80 -3.14 7.55 -13.21
C LEU A 80 -4.05 6.44 -12.67
N LEU A 81 -3.85 6.04 -11.42
CA LEU A 81 -4.69 5.00 -10.79
C LEU A 81 -6.14 5.44 -10.64
N HIS A 82 -6.40 6.73 -10.40
CA HIS A 82 -7.74 7.28 -10.29
C HIS A 82 -8.46 7.29 -11.65
N GLU A 83 -7.76 7.65 -12.73
CA GLU A 83 -8.28 7.61 -14.10
C GLU A 83 -8.61 6.17 -14.52
N GLU A 84 -7.69 5.23 -14.28
CA GLU A 84 -7.91 3.81 -14.56
C GLU A 84 -9.00 3.19 -13.67
N GLY A 85 -9.22 3.77 -12.51
CA GLY A 85 -10.20 3.33 -11.51
C GLY A 85 -11.65 3.33 -11.98
N ALA A 86 -11.98 4.07 -13.06
CA ALA A 86 -13.29 4.02 -13.72
C ALA A 86 -13.63 2.62 -14.26
N ASP A 87 -12.60 1.88 -14.73
CA ASP A 87 -12.74 0.54 -15.30
C ASP A 87 -12.15 -0.55 -14.37
N ARG A 88 -11.09 -0.22 -13.67
CA ARG A 88 -10.35 -1.11 -12.77
C ARG A 88 -9.94 -0.38 -11.49
N PRO A 89 -10.53 -0.72 -10.33
CA PRO A 89 -10.18 -0.09 -9.08
C PRO A 89 -8.69 -0.29 -8.77
N GLY A 90 -8.02 0.77 -8.32
CA GLY A 90 -6.61 0.75 -7.93
C GLY A 90 -6.43 0.94 -6.42
N LEU A 91 -5.30 0.48 -5.90
CA LEU A 91 -4.86 0.70 -4.52
C LEU A 91 -3.53 1.45 -4.52
N LEU A 92 -3.55 2.71 -4.10
CA LEU A 92 -2.33 3.47 -3.87
C LEU A 92 -1.83 3.25 -2.44
N SER A 93 -0.62 2.74 -2.31
CA SER A 93 0.06 2.53 -1.03
C SER A 93 1.25 3.48 -0.93
N ILE A 94 1.19 4.45 -0.03
CA ILE A 94 2.28 5.43 0.17
C ILE A 94 3.05 5.08 1.45
N GLY A 95 4.34 4.80 1.31
CA GLY A 95 5.24 4.56 2.43
C GLY A 95 5.70 5.86 3.06
N LEU A 96 5.45 6.03 4.35
CA LEU A 96 5.81 7.23 5.09
C LEU A 96 6.67 6.88 6.32
N HIS A 97 7.70 7.67 6.55
CA HIS A 97 8.55 7.61 7.74
C HIS A 97 8.52 8.95 8.48
N ASP A 98 8.22 8.93 9.76
CA ASP A 98 8.14 10.11 10.61
C ASP A 98 9.42 10.97 10.55
N ARG A 99 10.59 10.32 10.54
CA ARG A 99 11.89 10.97 10.42
C ARG A 99 12.13 11.66 9.07
N LEU A 100 11.42 11.26 8.01
CA LEU A 100 11.55 11.80 6.65
C LEU A 100 10.47 12.82 6.35
N ILE A 101 9.26 12.34 6.06
CA ILE A 101 8.14 13.22 5.66
C ILE A 101 7.61 14.06 6.83
N GLY A 102 7.81 13.63 8.08
CA GLY A 102 7.40 14.39 9.27
C GLY A 102 8.19 15.66 9.53
N ARG A 103 9.22 15.99 8.73
CA ARG A 103 9.95 17.27 8.84
C ARG A 103 9.13 18.41 8.25
N PRO A 104 9.09 19.62 8.89
CA PRO A 104 8.18 20.70 8.50
C PRO A 104 8.19 21.03 7.01
N ALA A 105 9.36 21.16 6.40
CA ALA A 105 9.47 21.48 4.98
C ALA A 105 8.96 20.37 4.08
N ARG A 106 9.15 19.10 4.44
CA ARG A 106 8.70 17.93 3.68
C ARG A 106 7.21 17.66 3.89
N ALA A 107 6.71 17.86 5.13
CA ALA A 107 5.31 17.65 5.48
C ALA A 107 4.34 18.50 4.64
N VAL A 108 4.77 19.65 4.16
CA VAL A 108 3.98 20.50 3.23
C VAL A 108 3.57 19.71 1.98
N GLY A 109 4.48 18.89 1.42
CA GLY A 109 4.16 18.05 0.25
C GLY A 109 3.09 17.00 0.56
N LEU A 110 3.16 16.38 1.74
CA LEU A 110 2.14 15.41 2.18
C LEU A 110 0.78 16.09 2.42
N ILE A 111 0.77 17.27 3.05
CA ILE A 111 -0.46 18.04 3.28
C ILE A 111 -1.15 18.35 1.94
N LYS A 112 -0.39 18.93 0.99
CA LYS A 112 -0.90 19.22 -0.36
C LYS A 112 -1.48 17.96 -1.05
N LEU A 113 -0.81 16.82 -0.92
CA LEU A 113 -1.26 15.57 -1.50
C LEU A 113 -2.60 15.10 -0.89
N LEU A 114 -2.69 15.12 0.44
CA LEU A 114 -3.91 14.68 1.13
C LEU A 114 -5.10 15.59 0.79
N GLU A 115 -4.90 16.91 0.78
CA GLU A 115 -5.92 17.88 0.36
C GLU A 115 -6.36 17.61 -1.09
N TYR A 116 -5.39 17.45 -2.00
CA TYR A 116 -5.67 17.15 -3.41
C TYR A 116 -6.50 15.87 -3.60
N MET A 117 -6.15 14.80 -2.90
CA MET A 117 -6.86 13.52 -2.98
C MET A 117 -8.27 13.63 -2.36
N GLN A 118 -8.42 14.39 -1.26
CA GLN A 118 -9.72 14.61 -0.63
C GLN A 118 -10.69 15.39 -1.53
N ASP A 119 -10.19 16.35 -2.29
CA ASP A 119 -10.99 17.18 -3.20
C ASP A 119 -11.58 16.38 -4.37
N LYS A 120 -11.09 15.18 -4.67
CA LYS A 120 -11.68 14.28 -5.68
C LYS A 120 -13.04 13.70 -5.25
N GLY A 121 -13.26 13.52 -3.95
CA GLY A 121 -14.56 13.13 -3.37
C GLY A 121 -14.92 11.65 -3.43
N ASP A 122 -14.23 10.85 -4.25
CA ASP A 122 -14.46 9.42 -4.47
C ASP A 122 -13.29 8.51 -4.05
N VAL A 123 -12.40 9.05 -3.22
CA VAL A 123 -11.24 8.33 -2.68
C VAL A 123 -11.57 7.72 -1.32
N TRP A 124 -11.35 6.44 -1.19
CA TRP A 124 -11.48 5.74 0.08
C TRP A 124 -10.17 5.72 0.86
N PHE A 125 -10.03 6.62 1.84
CA PHE A 125 -8.94 6.60 2.81
C PHE A 125 -9.23 5.53 3.87
N CYS A 126 -8.41 4.49 3.94
CA CYS A 126 -8.68 3.33 4.77
C CYS A 126 -7.41 2.71 5.35
N SER A 127 -7.59 1.90 6.39
CA SER A 127 -6.51 1.07 6.92
C SER A 127 -6.36 -0.23 6.13
N GLY A 128 -5.20 -0.90 6.25
CA GLY A 128 -5.04 -2.24 5.68
C GLY A 128 -6.03 -3.27 6.24
N ALA A 129 -6.52 -3.07 7.47
CA ALA A 129 -7.57 -3.91 8.06
C ALA A 129 -8.92 -3.73 7.36
N ASP A 130 -9.25 -2.49 6.99
CA ASP A 130 -10.48 -2.19 6.24
C ASP A 130 -10.43 -2.80 4.84
N ILE A 131 -9.28 -2.68 4.17
CA ILE A 131 -9.03 -3.33 2.86
C ILE A 131 -9.20 -4.84 2.99
N ALA A 132 -8.55 -5.45 3.98
CA ALA A 132 -8.64 -6.90 4.18
C ALA A 132 -10.08 -7.36 4.45
N SER A 133 -10.83 -6.61 5.26
CA SER A 133 -12.24 -6.90 5.55
C SER A 133 -13.11 -6.78 4.31
N HIS A 134 -12.94 -5.70 3.54
CA HIS A 134 -13.65 -5.47 2.28
C HIS A 134 -13.36 -6.58 1.28
N TRP A 135 -12.07 -6.89 1.06
CA TRP A 135 -11.65 -7.88 0.07
C TRP A 135 -12.16 -9.28 0.39
N ARG A 136 -12.10 -9.70 1.65
CA ARG A 136 -12.65 -10.98 2.11
C ARG A 136 -14.14 -11.12 1.83
N LYS A 137 -14.88 -10.03 1.93
CA LYS A 137 -16.33 -10.01 1.70
C LYS A 137 -16.68 -10.02 0.21
N THR A 138 -15.96 -9.24 -0.61
CA THR A 138 -16.28 -9.04 -2.03
C THR A 138 -15.58 -10.03 -2.95
N HIS A 139 -14.42 -10.53 -2.54
CA HIS A 139 -13.57 -11.49 -3.29
C HIS A 139 -13.16 -12.65 -2.37
N PRO A 140 -14.10 -13.49 -1.92
CA PRO A 140 -13.78 -14.59 -1.02
C PRO A 140 -12.82 -15.57 -1.68
N TYR A 141 -11.97 -16.20 -0.84
CA TYR A 141 -11.05 -17.22 -1.33
C TYR A 141 -11.78 -18.34 -2.07
N GLN A 142 -11.26 -18.68 -3.22
CA GLN A 142 -11.69 -19.85 -3.99
C GLN A 142 -10.54 -20.87 -4.03
N ALA A 143 -10.79 -22.08 -3.54
CA ALA A 143 -9.79 -23.13 -3.60
C ALA A 143 -9.47 -23.47 -5.07
N PRO A 144 -8.19 -23.68 -5.41
CA PRO A 144 -7.84 -24.20 -6.73
C PRO A 144 -8.53 -25.55 -6.97
N ALA A 145 -9.02 -25.73 -8.20
CA ALA A 145 -9.63 -26.99 -8.61
C ALA A 145 -8.63 -28.14 -8.64
#